data_4b2fa82563c4a71d0d4aa14978c19dd4
#
_entry.id   4b2fa82563c4a71d0d4aa14978c19dd4
#
_cell.length_a   1.000
_cell.length_b   1.000
_cell.length_c   1.000
_cell.angle_alpha   90.00
_cell.angle_beta   90.00
_cell.angle_gamma   90.00
#
_symmetry.space_group_name_H-M   'P 1'
#
loop_
_entity.id
_entity.type
_entity.pdbx_description
1 polymer ?
#
loop_
_entity_poly.entity_id
_entity_poly.type
_entity_poly.pdbx_seq_one_letter_code
_entity_poly.pdbx_strand_id
1 'polypeptide(L)'
;DVGKDKKPFTPPREVRSQVTHPLAPEKREIFNSLHGWAEDNILVLLKPVEKCWQPNDFLPDPSSEGFQEQVKELRKRCKDIPDEYFVVLVGDMITEEALPTYQTMLNTLDGVRDETGASLTPWAIWTRAWTAEENRHGDLLNKYLYLSGRVDMRQIEKTIQYLIGSGMDPRTDNNPYLGFIYTSFQERATFVSHGNTARLAKEHGDLKLAQICGIIAADEKRHETAYTKIVEKLFEIDPDGTILALADMMRKKISMPAHLMYDGADDNLFDNFSSVAQRLGVYTAKDYADILEFLVGRWEVEKLTGLSGEGRKAQEYVCGLTPRIRRLDERAQARAKKSSPAPFSWIFGREVML
;
A
#
# COMPACT_ATOMS: atom_id res chain seq x y z
N ASP A 1 34.09 -24.62 23.86
CA ASP A 1 32.84 -23.94 23.54
C ASP A 1 32.28 -24.55 22.26
N VAL A 2 31.38 -25.51 22.43
CA VAL A 2 30.65 -26.14 21.34
C VAL A 2 29.65 -25.10 20.86
N GLY A 3 29.88 -24.52 19.68
CA GLY A 3 28.94 -23.60 19.06
C GLY A 3 27.56 -24.24 18.95
N LYS A 4 26.58 -23.69 19.65
CA LYS A 4 25.17 -24.03 19.44
C LYS A 4 24.87 -23.69 17.99
N ASP A 5 24.71 -24.71 17.15
CA ASP A 5 24.17 -24.54 15.80
C ASP A 5 22.85 -23.77 15.91
N LYS A 6 22.91 -22.47 15.60
CA LYS A 6 21.69 -21.67 15.45
C LYS A 6 20.92 -22.28 14.29
N LYS A 7 19.71 -22.76 14.55
CA LYS A 7 18.83 -23.18 13.45
C LYS A 7 18.74 -22.03 12.44
N PRO A 8 18.87 -22.33 11.14
CA PRO A 8 18.73 -21.30 10.12
C PRO A 8 17.42 -20.56 10.30
N PHE A 9 17.45 -19.23 10.23
CA PHE A 9 16.25 -18.42 10.28
C PHE A 9 15.35 -18.74 9.07
N THR A 10 14.07 -18.98 9.34
CA THR A 10 13.09 -19.20 8.28
C THR A 10 12.50 -17.85 7.88
N PRO A 11 12.53 -17.46 6.59
CA PRO A 11 11.92 -16.20 6.14
C PRO A 11 10.47 -16.08 6.59
N PRO A 12 9.99 -14.85 6.90
CA PRO A 12 8.60 -14.62 7.24
C PRO A 12 7.66 -15.12 6.15
N ARG A 13 6.53 -15.67 6.55
CA ARG A 13 5.46 -16.09 5.63
C ARG A 13 4.13 -16.10 6.37
N GLU A 14 3.05 -16.06 5.61
CA GLU A 14 1.73 -16.27 6.20
C GLU A 14 1.61 -17.71 6.72
N VAL A 15 1.23 -17.83 7.99
CA VAL A 15 1.18 -19.12 8.69
C VAL A 15 -0.24 -19.59 8.99
N ARG A 16 -1.25 -18.78 8.67
CA ARG A 16 -2.64 -19.15 8.93
C ARG A 16 -3.12 -20.21 7.95
N SER A 17 -3.98 -21.08 8.44
CA SER A 17 -4.68 -22.01 7.55
C SER A 17 -5.50 -21.23 6.52
N GLN A 18 -5.30 -21.54 5.25
CA GLN A 18 -6.05 -20.94 4.16
C GLN A 18 -7.37 -21.73 3.98
N VAL A 19 -8.49 -21.04 4.10
CA VAL A 19 -9.83 -21.61 3.94
C VAL A 19 -10.58 -20.81 2.90
N THR A 20 -11.24 -21.50 1.97
CA THR A 20 -12.11 -20.85 1.00
C THR A 20 -13.41 -20.42 1.68
N HIS A 21 -13.76 -19.15 1.53
CA HIS A 21 -14.99 -18.57 2.06
C HIS A 21 -15.87 -18.13 0.87
N PRO A 22 -16.74 -19.01 0.35
CA PRO A 22 -17.60 -18.65 -0.78
C PRO A 22 -18.59 -17.55 -0.37
N LEU A 23 -18.77 -16.57 -1.26
CA LEU A 23 -19.74 -15.50 -1.07
C LEU A 23 -21.17 -16.06 -1.24
N ALA A 24 -22.09 -15.63 -0.38
CA ALA A 24 -23.49 -16.01 -0.51
C ALA A 24 -24.07 -15.59 -1.89
N PRO A 25 -24.93 -16.41 -2.52
CA PRO A 25 -25.42 -16.15 -3.86
C PRO A 25 -26.07 -14.77 -4.04
N GLU A 26 -26.83 -14.29 -3.06
CA GLU A 26 -27.46 -12.97 -3.08
C GLU A 26 -26.45 -11.82 -3.03
N LYS A 27 -25.32 -11.99 -2.36
CA LYS A 27 -24.21 -11.02 -2.34
C LYS A 27 -23.45 -11.02 -3.67
N ARG A 28 -23.23 -12.21 -4.23
CA ARG A 28 -22.62 -12.35 -5.56
C ARG A 28 -23.47 -11.68 -6.64
N GLU A 29 -24.80 -11.80 -6.56
CA GLU A 29 -25.73 -11.17 -7.48
C GLU A 29 -25.66 -9.64 -7.43
N ILE A 30 -25.37 -9.04 -6.29
CA ILE A 30 -25.14 -7.61 -6.17
C ILE A 30 -24.00 -7.18 -7.13
N PHE A 31 -22.87 -7.88 -7.13
CA PHE A 31 -21.73 -7.56 -8.01
C PHE A 31 -22.07 -7.81 -9.48
N ASN A 32 -22.83 -8.86 -9.81
CA ASN A 32 -23.30 -9.10 -11.16
C ASN A 32 -24.21 -7.97 -11.65
N SER A 33 -25.12 -7.49 -10.80
CA SER A 33 -26.03 -6.39 -11.12
C SER A 33 -25.32 -5.04 -11.32
N LEU A 34 -24.10 -4.90 -10.83
CA LEU A 34 -23.31 -3.66 -10.89
C LEU A 34 -22.42 -3.53 -12.12
N HIS A 35 -22.43 -4.48 -13.07
CA HIS A 35 -21.54 -4.42 -14.23
C HIS A 35 -21.67 -3.12 -15.01
N GLY A 36 -22.90 -2.71 -15.38
CA GLY A 36 -23.13 -1.44 -16.09
C GLY A 36 -22.70 -0.21 -15.27
N TRP A 37 -23.01 -0.21 -13.97
CA TRP A 37 -22.57 0.85 -13.08
C TRP A 37 -21.05 0.95 -13.00
N ALA A 38 -20.35 -0.20 -12.90
CA ALA A 38 -18.88 -0.24 -12.81
C ALA A 38 -18.24 0.25 -14.13
N GLU A 39 -18.80 -0.10 -15.29
CA GLU A 39 -18.35 0.45 -16.57
C GLU A 39 -18.45 1.98 -16.59
N ASP A 40 -19.56 2.53 -16.14
CA ASP A 40 -19.83 3.98 -16.20
C ASP A 40 -19.13 4.78 -15.11
N ASN A 41 -18.81 4.18 -13.95
CA ASN A 41 -18.32 4.90 -12.77
C ASN A 41 -16.91 4.52 -12.35
N ILE A 42 -16.45 3.33 -12.67
CA ILE A 42 -15.16 2.81 -12.23
C ILE A 42 -14.16 2.76 -13.37
N LEU A 43 -14.49 2.13 -14.50
CA LEU A 43 -13.58 2.03 -15.63
C LEU A 43 -13.21 3.39 -16.22
N VAL A 44 -14.07 4.37 -16.09
CA VAL A 44 -13.80 5.77 -16.52
C VAL A 44 -12.69 6.45 -15.72
N LEU A 45 -12.33 5.90 -14.57
CA LEU A 45 -11.22 6.39 -13.74
C LEU A 45 -9.85 5.86 -14.17
N LEU A 46 -9.80 4.88 -15.06
CA LEU A 46 -8.57 4.45 -15.71
C LEU A 46 -8.13 5.50 -16.73
N LYS A 47 -6.83 5.70 -16.85
CA LYS A 47 -6.28 6.55 -17.92
C LYS A 47 -6.05 5.74 -19.19
N PRO A 48 -6.37 6.29 -20.38
CA PRO A 48 -5.90 5.71 -21.62
C PRO A 48 -4.37 5.58 -21.60
N VAL A 49 -3.84 4.45 -22.06
CA VAL A 49 -2.39 4.16 -22.01
C VAL A 49 -1.57 5.27 -22.67
N GLU A 50 -2.07 5.84 -23.77
CA GLU A 50 -1.42 6.91 -24.52
C GLU A 50 -1.30 8.23 -23.73
N LYS A 51 -2.08 8.37 -22.67
CA LYS A 51 -2.07 9.53 -21.76
C LYS A 51 -1.38 9.25 -20.44
N CYS A 52 -0.94 8.01 -20.22
CA CYS A 52 -0.20 7.65 -19.03
C CYS A 52 1.22 8.19 -19.08
N TRP A 53 1.70 8.67 -17.95
CA TRP A 53 3.13 8.94 -17.81
C TRP A 53 3.94 7.64 -17.86
N GLN A 54 5.19 7.76 -18.27
CA GLN A 54 6.13 6.65 -18.31
C GLN A 54 7.38 7.00 -17.48
N PRO A 55 8.09 6.02 -16.92
CA PRO A 55 9.31 6.32 -16.16
C PRO A 55 10.32 7.18 -16.92
N ASN A 56 10.39 7.03 -18.22
CA ASN A 56 11.30 7.81 -19.08
C ASN A 56 10.97 9.32 -19.10
N ASP A 57 9.77 9.72 -18.70
CA ASP A 57 9.38 11.13 -18.60
C ASP A 57 10.09 11.87 -17.45
N PHE A 58 10.60 11.14 -16.46
CA PHE A 58 11.19 11.68 -15.24
C PHE A 58 12.66 11.36 -15.05
N LEU A 59 13.19 10.40 -15.80
CA LEU A 59 14.52 9.83 -15.61
C LEU A 59 15.47 10.21 -16.76
N PRO A 60 16.77 10.11 -16.54
CA PRO A 60 17.74 10.20 -17.64
C PRO A 60 17.36 9.30 -18.81
N ASP A 61 17.44 9.81 -20.02
CA ASP A 61 17.08 9.08 -21.24
C ASP A 61 18.31 8.32 -21.79
N PRO A 62 18.30 6.96 -21.72
CA PRO A 62 19.43 6.16 -22.20
C PRO A 62 19.68 6.26 -23.70
N SER A 63 18.72 6.73 -24.49
CA SER A 63 18.88 6.95 -25.92
C SER A 63 19.48 8.33 -26.27
N SER A 64 19.58 9.24 -25.29
CA SER A 64 20.13 10.57 -25.46
C SER A 64 21.67 10.55 -25.39
N GLU A 65 22.31 11.33 -26.22
CA GLU A 65 23.75 11.60 -26.10
C GLU A 65 24.12 12.25 -24.75
N GLY A 66 23.19 12.97 -24.15
CA GLY A 66 23.32 13.59 -22.84
C GLY A 66 23.08 12.66 -21.64
N PHE A 67 22.87 11.35 -21.85
CA PHE A 67 22.51 10.43 -20.78
C PHE A 67 23.47 10.46 -19.58
N GLN A 68 24.79 10.43 -19.85
CA GLN A 68 25.81 10.42 -18.80
C GLN A 68 25.73 11.71 -17.95
N GLU A 69 25.54 12.85 -18.57
CA GLU A 69 25.41 14.12 -17.86
C GLU A 69 24.11 14.18 -17.05
N GLN A 70 23.02 13.66 -17.61
CA GLN A 70 21.74 13.55 -16.89
C GLN A 70 21.86 12.66 -15.64
N VAL A 71 22.61 11.55 -15.71
CA VAL A 71 22.89 10.69 -14.54
C VAL A 71 23.74 11.43 -13.51
N LYS A 72 24.77 12.15 -13.93
CA LYS A 72 25.58 12.98 -13.02
C LYS A 72 24.74 14.02 -12.30
N GLU A 73 23.83 14.69 -13.00
CA GLU A 73 22.90 15.66 -12.42
C GLU A 73 21.97 15.02 -11.40
N LEU A 74 21.41 13.85 -11.72
CA LEU A 74 20.59 13.07 -10.76
C LEU A 74 21.37 12.77 -9.50
N ARG A 75 22.60 12.25 -9.63
CA ARG A 75 23.46 11.90 -8.49
C ARG A 75 23.87 13.13 -7.68
N LYS A 76 24.08 14.25 -8.32
CA LYS A 76 24.36 15.53 -7.65
C LYS A 76 23.18 15.98 -6.79
N ARG A 77 21.95 15.91 -7.33
CA ARG A 77 20.74 16.30 -6.61
C ARG A 77 20.48 15.42 -5.38
N CYS A 78 20.77 14.13 -5.46
CA CYS A 78 20.49 13.20 -4.37
C CYS A 78 21.66 12.99 -3.40
N LYS A 79 22.82 13.62 -3.67
CA LYS A 79 24.05 13.39 -2.89
C LYS A 79 23.89 13.69 -1.39
N ASP A 80 23.23 14.79 -1.08
CA ASP A 80 23.11 15.28 0.30
C ASP A 80 21.78 14.90 0.97
N ILE A 81 20.96 14.11 0.28
CA ILE A 81 19.73 13.56 0.87
C ILE A 81 20.14 12.52 1.95
N PRO A 82 19.58 12.61 3.18
CA PRO A 82 19.96 11.69 4.26
C PRO A 82 19.66 10.22 3.95
N ASP A 83 20.49 9.32 4.48
CA ASP A 83 20.30 7.88 4.35
C ASP A 83 18.94 7.40 4.84
N GLU A 84 18.42 7.99 5.91
CA GLU A 84 17.10 7.68 6.46
C GLU A 84 15.97 7.90 5.45
N TYR A 85 16.07 8.92 4.61
CA TYR A 85 15.13 9.13 3.52
C TYR A 85 15.19 7.97 2.51
N PHE A 86 16.39 7.53 2.16
CA PHE A 86 16.56 6.40 1.25
C PHE A 86 16.04 5.08 1.82
N VAL A 87 16.19 4.86 3.12
CA VAL A 87 15.56 3.70 3.78
C VAL A 87 14.05 3.71 3.56
N VAL A 88 13.41 4.84 3.74
CA VAL A 88 11.95 4.96 3.55
C VAL A 88 11.56 4.83 2.08
N LEU A 89 12.30 5.48 1.18
CA LEU A 89 12.03 5.39 -0.26
C LEU A 89 12.21 3.96 -0.79
N VAL A 90 13.21 3.24 -0.31
CA VAL A 90 13.44 1.82 -0.64
C VAL A 90 12.28 0.96 -0.14
N GLY A 91 11.84 1.15 1.10
CA GLY A 91 10.71 0.41 1.65
C GLY A 91 9.42 0.65 0.86
N ASP A 92 9.16 1.89 0.45
CA ASP A 92 8.05 2.23 -0.43
C ASP A 92 8.18 1.51 -1.79
N MET A 93 9.36 1.55 -2.39
CA MET A 93 9.61 0.88 -3.68
C MET A 93 9.45 -0.65 -3.58
N ILE A 94 9.93 -1.28 -2.53
CA ILE A 94 9.75 -2.72 -2.30
C ILE A 94 8.27 -3.06 -2.15
N THR A 95 7.51 -2.22 -1.47
CA THR A 95 6.07 -2.35 -1.34
C THR A 95 5.40 -2.30 -2.72
N GLU A 96 5.77 -1.36 -3.57
CA GLU A 96 5.25 -1.25 -4.94
C GLU A 96 5.64 -2.45 -5.82
N GLU A 97 6.86 -2.92 -5.70
CA GLU A 97 7.36 -4.08 -6.47
C GLU A 97 6.71 -5.41 -6.06
N ALA A 98 6.07 -5.48 -4.91
CA ALA A 98 5.30 -6.66 -4.50
C ALA A 98 3.91 -6.74 -5.14
N LEU A 99 3.66 -5.98 -6.18
CA LEU A 99 2.41 -5.94 -6.94
C LEU A 99 1.86 -7.33 -7.35
N PRO A 100 2.66 -8.32 -7.78
CA PRO A 100 2.13 -9.66 -8.07
C PRO A 100 1.33 -10.26 -6.92
N THR A 101 1.74 -10.01 -5.68
CA THR A 101 1.04 -10.45 -4.47
C THR A 101 -0.32 -9.76 -4.34
N TYR A 102 -0.41 -8.48 -4.63
CA TYR A 102 -1.68 -7.71 -4.52
C TYR A 102 -2.67 -8.10 -5.59
N GLN A 103 -2.20 -8.28 -6.82
CA GLN A 103 -3.05 -8.78 -7.91
C GLN A 103 -3.59 -10.17 -7.59
N THR A 104 -2.76 -11.07 -7.10
CA THR A 104 -3.18 -12.42 -6.67
C THR A 104 -4.24 -12.33 -5.58
N MET A 105 -4.06 -11.47 -4.59
CA MET A 105 -5.01 -11.28 -3.50
C MET A 105 -6.37 -10.77 -4.03
N LEU A 106 -6.38 -9.76 -4.89
CA LEU A 106 -7.62 -9.26 -5.51
C LEU A 106 -8.35 -10.34 -6.31
N ASN A 107 -7.61 -11.22 -6.97
CA ASN A 107 -8.20 -12.33 -7.73
C ASN A 107 -8.68 -13.50 -6.85
N THR A 108 -8.54 -13.42 -5.53
CA THR A 108 -9.20 -14.35 -4.60
C THR A 108 -10.62 -13.90 -4.22
N LEU A 109 -11.00 -12.66 -4.52
CA LEU A 109 -12.28 -12.10 -4.09
C LEU A 109 -13.44 -12.68 -4.91
N ASP A 110 -14.31 -13.44 -4.26
CA ASP A 110 -15.40 -14.14 -4.90
C ASP A 110 -16.43 -13.17 -5.51
N GLY A 111 -16.85 -13.45 -6.74
CA GLY A 111 -17.81 -12.61 -7.48
C GLY A 111 -17.20 -11.47 -8.30
N VAL A 112 -15.94 -11.09 -8.07
CA VAL A 112 -15.27 -10.00 -8.81
C VAL A 112 -13.93 -10.42 -9.40
N ARG A 113 -13.50 -11.66 -9.20
CA ARG A 113 -12.22 -12.16 -9.70
C ARG A 113 -12.18 -12.30 -11.22
N ASP A 114 -11.00 -12.25 -11.77
CA ASP A 114 -10.74 -12.58 -13.17
C ASP A 114 -10.63 -14.10 -13.33
N GLU A 115 -11.73 -14.74 -13.72
CA GLU A 115 -11.83 -16.22 -13.76
C GLU A 115 -10.91 -16.86 -14.80
N THR A 116 -10.56 -16.12 -15.85
CA THR A 116 -9.81 -16.68 -16.99
C THR A 116 -8.43 -16.03 -17.19
N GLY A 117 -8.13 -14.95 -16.47
CA GLY A 117 -7.01 -14.07 -16.78
C GLY A 117 -7.28 -13.11 -17.93
N ALA A 118 -8.43 -13.22 -18.59
CA ALA A 118 -8.84 -12.38 -19.72
C ALA A 118 -10.35 -12.12 -19.72
N SER A 119 -11.00 -12.19 -18.56
CA SER A 119 -12.44 -11.95 -18.44
C SER A 119 -12.80 -10.52 -18.87
N LEU A 120 -13.97 -10.40 -19.51
CA LEU A 120 -14.51 -9.13 -19.97
C LEU A 120 -15.44 -8.45 -18.95
N THR A 121 -15.56 -8.99 -17.74
CA THR A 121 -16.30 -8.30 -16.68
C THR A 121 -15.58 -6.98 -16.32
N PRO A 122 -16.31 -5.93 -15.97
CA PRO A 122 -15.68 -4.65 -15.60
C PRO A 122 -14.76 -4.79 -14.39
N TRP A 123 -15.05 -5.69 -13.46
CA TRP A 123 -14.19 -5.99 -12.32
C TRP A 123 -12.82 -6.52 -12.74
N ALA A 124 -12.80 -7.48 -13.67
CA ALA A 124 -11.56 -8.05 -14.18
C ALA A 124 -10.78 -7.06 -15.06
N ILE A 125 -11.48 -6.29 -15.90
CA ILE A 125 -10.86 -5.23 -16.71
C ILE A 125 -10.23 -4.18 -15.81
N TRP A 126 -10.93 -3.75 -14.76
CA TRP A 126 -10.38 -2.82 -13.78
C TRP A 126 -9.09 -3.35 -13.16
N THR A 127 -9.12 -4.57 -12.63
CA THR A 127 -7.97 -5.14 -11.92
C THR A 127 -6.74 -5.26 -12.83
N ARG A 128 -6.91 -5.70 -14.08
CA ARG A 128 -5.78 -5.77 -15.02
C ARG A 128 -5.22 -4.41 -15.39
N ALA A 129 -6.08 -3.44 -15.67
CA ALA A 129 -5.66 -2.08 -16.03
C ALA A 129 -5.08 -1.32 -14.84
N TRP A 130 -5.66 -1.48 -13.65
CA TRP A 130 -5.09 -0.99 -12.40
C TRP A 130 -3.68 -1.56 -12.17
N THR A 131 -3.51 -2.87 -12.34
CA THR A 131 -2.20 -3.52 -12.22
C THR A 131 -1.18 -2.91 -13.20
N ALA A 132 -1.59 -2.61 -14.43
CA ALA A 132 -0.71 -1.99 -15.42
C ALA A 132 -0.29 -0.57 -14.99
N GLU A 133 -1.18 0.19 -14.37
CA GLU A 133 -0.85 1.51 -13.82
C GLU A 133 0.08 1.40 -12.61
N GLU A 134 -0.22 0.50 -11.68
CA GLU A 134 0.58 0.25 -10.47
C GLU A 134 2.00 -0.22 -10.80
N ASN A 135 2.15 -1.08 -11.80
CA ASN A 135 3.45 -1.64 -12.19
C ASN A 135 4.50 -0.56 -12.50
N ARG A 136 4.08 0.62 -12.94
CA ARG A 136 4.98 1.74 -13.24
C ARG A 136 5.51 2.43 -11.99
N HIS A 137 4.79 2.34 -10.85
CA HIS A 137 5.20 2.96 -9.59
C HIS A 137 6.51 2.34 -9.09
N GLY A 138 6.52 1.02 -8.97
CA GLY A 138 7.73 0.28 -8.59
C GLY A 138 8.85 0.43 -9.62
N ASP A 139 8.53 0.36 -10.91
CA ASP A 139 9.51 0.51 -12.00
C ASP A 139 10.19 1.88 -11.96
N LEU A 140 9.42 2.96 -11.79
CA LEU A 140 9.95 4.32 -11.71
C LEU A 140 10.88 4.49 -10.50
N LEU A 141 10.45 4.07 -9.32
CA LEU A 141 11.25 4.16 -8.09
C LEU A 141 12.50 3.29 -8.15
N ASN A 142 12.37 2.07 -8.69
CA ASN A 142 13.50 1.15 -8.87
C ASN A 142 14.56 1.77 -9.79
N LYS A 143 14.17 2.28 -10.93
CA LYS A 143 15.09 2.93 -11.89
C LYS A 143 15.76 4.17 -11.29
N TYR A 144 15.02 5.00 -10.57
CA TYR A 144 15.60 6.14 -9.86
C TYR A 144 16.68 5.70 -8.87
N LEU A 145 16.35 4.74 -8.01
CA LEU A 145 17.27 4.23 -6.99
C LEU A 145 18.49 3.56 -7.61
N TYR A 146 18.28 2.79 -8.67
CA TYR A 146 19.37 2.17 -9.43
C TYR A 146 20.37 3.21 -9.95
N LEU A 147 19.87 4.31 -10.53
CA LEU A 147 20.69 5.38 -11.08
C LEU A 147 21.34 6.24 -9.99
N SER A 148 20.75 6.33 -8.82
CA SER A 148 21.22 7.18 -7.72
C SER A 148 22.59 6.78 -7.17
N GLY A 149 22.91 5.49 -7.19
CA GLY A 149 24.12 4.94 -6.58
C GLY A 149 24.14 5.01 -5.05
N ARG A 150 23.01 5.37 -4.42
CA ARG A 150 22.88 5.55 -2.96
C ARG A 150 22.54 4.27 -2.21
N VAL A 151 22.10 3.22 -2.92
CA VAL A 151 21.52 2.02 -2.34
C VAL A 151 22.11 0.75 -2.93
N ASP A 152 22.09 -0.33 -2.15
CA ASP A 152 22.52 -1.65 -2.56
C ASP A 152 21.38 -2.41 -3.26
N MET A 153 21.33 -2.33 -4.58
CA MET A 153 20.29 -2.94 -5.38
C MET A 153 20.22 -4.46 -5.21
N ARG A 154 21.33 -5.14 -4.95
CA ARG A 154 21.33 -6.59 -4.74
C ARG A 154 20.53 -6.97 -3.48
N GLN A 155 20.70 -6.24 -2.40
CA GLN A 155 19.96 -6.49 -1.17
C GLN A 155 18.48 -6.11 -1.32
N ILE A 156 18.20 -5.07 -2.06
CA ILE A 156 16.83 -4.64 -2.38
C ILE A 156 16.12 -5.70 -3.22
N GLU A 157 16.75 -6.20 -4.28
CA GLU A 157 16.17 -7.24 -5.14
C GLU A 157 15.91 -8.54 -4.37
N LYS A 158 16.81 -8.93 -3.46
CA LYS A 158 16.58 -10.06 -2.55
C LYS A 158 15.35 -9.83 -1.67
N THR A 159 15.21 -8.63 -1.13
CA THR A 159 14.06 -8.27 -0.28
C THR A 159 12.75 -8.37 -1.05
N ILE A 160 12.71 -7.89 -2.28
CA ILE A 160 11.54 -8.00 -3.17
C ILE A 160 11.18 -9.47 -3.39
N GLN A 161 12.16 -10.31 -3.70
CA GLN A 161 11.94 -11.74 -3.94
C GLN A 161 11.39 -12.45 -2.70
N TYR A 162 11.96 -12.18 -1.51
CA TYR A 162 11.44 -12.73 -0.26
C TYR A 162 10.01 -12.28 0.02
N LEU A 163 9.71 -11.00 -0.21
CA LEU A 163 8.38 -10.46 0.07
C LEU A 163 7.31 -11.09 -0.84
N ILE A 164 7.58 -11.17 -2.14
CA ILE A 164 6.65 -11.80 -3.09
C ILE A 164 6.48 -13.30 -2.73
N GLY A 165 7.58 -13.98 -2.43
CA GLY A 165 7.55 -15.40 -2.06
C GLY A 165 6.83 -15.67 -0.74
N SER A 166 6.70 -14.69 0.14
CA SER A 166 6.02 -14.82 1.43
C SER A 166 4.50 -14.91 1.29
N GLY A 167 3.93 -14.36 0.22
CA GLY A 167 2.49 -14.19 0.08
C GLY A 167 1.94 -13.11 1.01
N MET A 168 0.63 -12.92 0.99
CA MET A 168 -0.05 -11.95 1.84
C MET A 168 -1.49 -12.40 2.09
N ASP A 169 -1.90 -12.43 3.34
CA ASP A 169 -3.30 -12.64 3.73
C ASP A 169 -3.81 -11.45 4.56
N PRO A 170 -4.51 -10.49 3.94
CA PRO A 170 -5.09 -9.36 4.65
C PRO A 170 -6.37 -9.72 5.43
N ARG A 171 -6.71 -10.99 5.46
CA ARG A 171 -7.92 -11.54 6.13
C ARG A 171 -9.23 -11.02 5.54
N THR A 172 -9.27 -10.91 4.23
CA THR A 172 -10.48 -10.52 3.49
C THR A 172 -11.42 -11.68 3.21
N ASP A 173 -11.04 -12.91 3.58
CA ASP A 173 -11.88 -14.11 3.54
C ASP A 173 -12.56 -14.34 2.17
N ASN A 174 -11.87 -14.07 1.07
CA ASN A 174 -12.43 -14.11 -0.29
C ASN A 174 -13.65 -13.19 -0.50
N ASN A 175 -13.91 -12.28 0.43
CA ASN A 175 -15.10 -11.44 0.44
C ASN A 175 -14.78 -10.05 -0.18
N PRO A 176 -15.41 -9.69 -1.29
CA PRO A 176 -15.16 -8.41 -1.94
C PRO A 176 -15.57 -7.18 -1.12
N TYR A 177 -16.53 -7.29 -0.20
CA TYR A 177 -16.82 -6.22 0.75
C TYR A 177 -15.59 -5.88 1.58
N LEU A 178 -14.98 -6.91 2.19
CA LEU A 178 -13.75 -6.75 2.97
C LEU A 178 -12.59 -6.30 2.08
N GLY A 179 -12.46 -6.91 0.89
CA GLY A 179 -11.38 -6.62 -0.05
C GLY A 179 -11.39 -5.16 -0.53
N PHE A 180 -12.54 -4.63 -0.90
CA PHE A 180 -12.64 -3.23 -1.37
C PHE A 180 -12.49 -2.21 -0.25
N ILE A 181 -12.93 -2.52 0.97
CA ILE A 181 -12.66 -1.70 2.16
C ILE A 181 -11.16 -1.67 2.45
N TYR A 182 -10.52 -2.85 2.47
CA TYR A 182 -9.08 -2.97 2.64
C TYR A 182 -8.31 -2.14 1.61
N THR A 183 -8.67 -2.28 0.34
CA THR A 183 -7.97 -1.60 -0.75
C THR A 183 -8.22 -0.08 -0.72
N SER A 184 -9.44 0.37 -0.37
CA SER A 184 -9.73 1.79 -0.15
C SER A 184 -8.81 2.40 0.89
N PHE A 185 -8.57 1.70 1.97
CA PHE A 185 -7.66 2.13 3.04
C PHE A 185 -6.22 2.19 2.54
N GLN A 186 -5.76 1.15 1.85
CA GLN A 186 -4.38 1.04 1.37
C GLN A 186 -4.04 2.10 0.32
N GLU A 187 -4.93 2.35 -0.63
CA GLU A 187 -4.72 3.38 -1.66
C GLU A 187 -4.58 4.77 -1.05
N ARG A 188 -5.35 5.07 0.00
CA ARG A 188 -5.17 6.33 0.71
C ARG A 188 -3.89 6.35 1.53
N ALA A 189 -3.50 5.25 2.11
CA ALA A 189 -2.24 5.13 2.85
C ALA A 189 -1.03 5.37 1.92
N THR A 190 -1.04 4.79 0.72
CA THR A 190 0.01 4.99 -0.27
C THR A 190 0.00 6.42 -0.83
N PHE A 191 -1.19 6.98 -1.09
CA PHE A 191 -1.31 8.40 -1.45
C PHE A 191 -0.64 9.31 -0.41
N VAL A 192 -0.90 9.09 0.87
CA VAL A 192 -0.31 9.86 1.97
C VAL A 192 1.21 9.66 2.03
N SER A 193 1.66 8.42 1.97
CA SER A 193 3.07 8.05 2.04
C SER A 193 3.89 8.68 0.92
N HIS A 194 3.47 8.51 -0.33
CA HIS A 194 4.14 9.11 -1.49
C HIS A 194 4.07 10.64 -1.49
N GLY A 195 2.96 11.21 -1.03
CA GLY A 195 2.84 12.66 -0.86
C GLY A 195 3.85 13.21 0.14
N ASN A 196 4.07 12.50 1.25
CA ASN A 196 5.04 12.88 2.26
C ASN A 196 6.48 12.69 1.78
N THR A 197 6.79 11.62 1.04
CA THR A 197 8.12 11.46 0.43
C THR A 197 8.40 12.53 -0.61
N ALA A 198 7.39 12.98 -1.36
CA ALA A 198 7.50 14.09 -2.29
C ALA A 198 7.85 15.41 -1.57
N ARG A 199 7.16 15.69 -0.47
CA ARG A 199 7.42 16.88 0.35
C ARG A 199 8.84 16.89 0.90
N LEU A 200 9.29 15.77 1.45
CA LEU A 200 10.66 15.63 1.98
C LEU A 200 11.72 15.76 0.90
N ALA A 201 11.50 15.18 -0.27
CA ALA A 201 12.42 15.33 -1.40
C ALA A 201 12.57 16.81 -1.81
N LYS A 202 11.47 17.56 -1.83
CA LYS A 202 11.48 18.99 -2.08
C LYS A 202 12.25 19.77 -1.01
N GLU A 203 12.04 19.43 0.26
CA GLU A 203 12.76 20.05 1.39
C GLU A 203 14.27 19.79 1.31
N HIS A 204 14.68 18.61 0.80
CA HIS A 204 16.08 18.28 0.56
C HIS A 204 16.63 18.79 -0.77
N GLY A 205 15.84 19.51 -1.56
CA GLY A 205 16.27 20.18 -2.76
C GLY A 205 16.22 19.35 -4.04
N ASP A 206 15.72 18.10 -4.01
CA ASP A 206 15.54 17.28 -5.22
C ASP A 206 14.12 17.42 -5.76
N LEU A 207 13.90 18.43 -6.61
CA LEU A 207 12.60 18.70 -7.21
C LEU A 207 12.17 17.62 -8.21
N LYS A 208 13.11 16.93 -8.85
CA LYS A 208 12.81 15.83 -9.76
C LYS A 208 12.28 14.62 -8.99
N LEU A 209 12.90 14.27 -7.87
CA LEU A 209 12.41 13.21 -6.99
C LEU A 209 11.04 13.57 -6.40
N ALA A 210 10.84 14.84 -6.05
CA ALA A 210 9.54 15.33 -5.59
C ALA A 210 8.45 15.12 -6.66
N GLN A 211 8.75 15.36 -7.94
CA GLN A 211 7.84 15.08 -9.05
C GLN A 211 7.55 13.59 -9.20
N ILE A 212 8.57 12.75 -9.09
CA ILE A 212 8.43 11.27 -9.13
C ILE A 212 7.45 10.80 -8.06
N CYS A 213 7.69 11.13 -6.80
CA CYS A 213 6.80 10.74 -5.71
C CYS A 213 5.40 11.37 -5.85
N GLY A 214 5.32 12.60 -6.32
CA GLY A 214 4.07 13.31 -6.51
C GLY A 214 3.18 12.73 -7.60
N ILE A 215 3.76 12.25 -8.71
CA ILE A 215 2.98 11.65 -9.79
C ILE A 215 2.42 10.28 -9.38
N ILE A 216 3.19 9.51 -8.60
CA ILE A 216 2.73 8.26 -8.02
C ILE A 216 1.57 8.55 -7.04
N ALA A 217 1.73 9.51 -6.14
CA ALA A 217 0.66 9.90 -5.22
C ALA A 217 -0.63 10.31 -5.95
N ALA A 218 -0.52 10.97 -7.10
CA ALA A 218 -1.68 11.36 -7.91
C ALA A 218 -2.42 10.13 -8.49
N ASP A 219 -1.71 9.10 -8.93
CA ASP A 219 -2.30 7.85 -9.36
C ASP A 219 -3.02 7.15 -8.20
N GLU A 220 -2.37 7.07 -7.03
CA GLU A 220 -2.95 6.45 -5.83
C GLU A 220 -4.26 7.12 -5.40
N LYS A 221 -4.31 8.45 -5.47
CA LYS A 221 -5.54 9.18 -5.17
C LYS A 221 -6.68 8.86 -6.15
N ARG A 222 -6.36 8.66 -7.41
CA ARG A 222 -7.35 8.28 -8.43
C ARG A 222 -7.85 6.85 -8.22
N HIS A 223 -6.95 5.92 -7.88
CA HIS A 223 -7.31 4.55 -7.49
C HIS A 223 -8.15 4.51 -6.21
N GLU A 224 -7.78 5.29 -5.20
CA GLU A 224 -8.58 5.48 -3.99
C GLU A 224 -10.02 5.92 -4.33
N THR A 225 -10.17 6.87 -5.26
CA THR A 225 -11.49 7.34 -5.70
C THR A 225 -12.32 6.19 -6.26
N ALA A 226 -11.74 5.30 -7.06
CA ALA A 226 -12.44 4.14 -7.60
C ALA A 226 -12.89 3.18 -6.51
N TYR A 227 -11.98 2.77 -5.64
CA TYR A 227 -12.31 1.80 -4.58
C TYR A 227 -13.31 2.36 -3.56
N THR A 228 -13.17 3.63 -3.18
CA THR A 228 -14.11 4.27 -2.25
C THR A 228 -15.49 4.45 -2.88
N LYS A 229 -15.60 4.67 -4.19
CA LYS A 229 -16.87 4.67 -4.92
C LYS A 229 -17.56 3.30 -4.91
N ILE A 230 -16.78 2.23 -5.07
CA ILE A 230 -17.33 0.87 -5.00
C ILE A 230 -17.93 0.64 -3.62
N VAL A 231 -17.22 0.95 -2.56
CA VAL A 231 -17.72 0.77 -1.19
C VAL A 231 -18.92 1.69 -0.89
N GLU A 232 -18.91 2.92 -1.38
CA GLU A 232 -20.07 3.82 -1.29
C GLU A 232 -21.30 3.19 -1.93
N LYS A 233 -21.16 2.58 -3.11
CA LYS A 233 -22.23 1.88 -3.78
C LYS A 233 -22.74 0.67 -2.99
N LEU A 234 -21.83 -0.06 -2.36
CA LEU A 234 -22.20 -1.16 -1.46
C LEU A 234 -22.97 -0.66 -0.23
N PHE A 235 -22.60 0.48 0.33
CA PHE A 235 -23.38 1.10 1.42
C PHE A 235 -24.79 1.51 0.97
N GLU A 236 -24.94 1.96 -0.27
CA GLU A 236 -26.24 2.31 -0.84
C GLU A 236 -27.15 1.09 -1.01
N ILE A 237 -26.60 -0.03 -1.53
CA ILE A 237 -27.38 -1.22 -1.86
C ILE A 237 -27.55 -2.15 -0.64
N ASP A 238 -26.52 -2.29 0.15
CA ASP A 238 -26.44 -3.24 1.29
C ASP A 238 -25.74 -2.57 2.49
N PRO A 239 -26.39 -1.59 3.11
CA PRO A 239 -25.78 -0.83 4.21
C PRO A 239 -25.39 -1.72 5.40
N ASP A 240 -26.22 -2.71 5.72
CA ASP A 240 -25.99 -3.60 6.86
C ASP A 240 -24.77 -4.50 6.61
N GLY A 241 -24.71 -5.17 5.46
CA GLY A 241 -23.56 -6.02 5.10
C GLY A 241 -22.26 -5.22 4.99
N THR A 242 -22.33 -3.99 4.50
CA THR A 242 -21.14 -3.15 4.30
C THR A 242 -20.60 -2.61 5.63
N ILE A 243 -21.48 -2.18 6.56
CA ILE A 243 -21.01 -1.71 7.88
C ILE A 243 -20.43 -2.85 8.72
N LEU A 244 -21.01 -4.05 8.62
CA LEU A 244 -20.45 -5.23 9.27
C LEU A 244 -19.05 -5.55 8.74
N ALA A 245 -18.85 -5.46 7.43
CA ALA A 245 -17.56 -5.67 6.80
C ALA A 245 -16.53 -4.60 7.22
N LEU A 246 -16.92 -3.34 7.27
CA LEU A 246 -16.03 -2.25 7.72
C LEU A 246 -15.60 -2.47 9.17
N ALA A 247 -16.53 -2.79 10.05
CA ALA A 247 -16.23 -3.08 11.46
C ALA A 247 -15.30 -4.29 11.60
N ASP A 248 -15.50 -5.33 10.80
CA ASP A 248 -14.66 -6.54 10.80
C ASP A 248 -13.22 -6.21 10.38
N MET A 249 -13.03 -5.47 9.27
CA MET A 249 -11.71 -5.04 8.83
C MET A 249 -11.00 -4.17 9.87
N MET A 250 -11.73 -3.29 10.54
CA MET A 250 -11.14 -2.44 11.57
C MET A 250 -10.74 -3.24 12.82
N ARG A 251 -11.51 -4.26 13.22
CA ARG A 251 -11.14 -5.18 14.30
C ARG A 251 -9.91 -6.02 13.97
N LYS A 252 -9.81 -6.47 12.72
CA LYS A 252 -8.65 -7.23 12.21
C LYS A 252 -7.40 -6.37 12.12
N LYS A 253 -7.54 -5.06 12.08
CA LYS A 253 -6.53 -4.04 11.81
C LYS A 253 -5.95 -4.17 10.40
N ILE A 254 -5.90 -3.07 9.68
CA ILE A 254 -5.30 -3.02 8.35
C ILE A 254 -3.81 -2.77 8.50
N SER A 255 -3.00 -3.77 8.17
CA SER A 255 -1.53 -3.69 8.20
C SER A 255 -0.99 -3.23 6.85
N MET A 256 0.19 -2.64 6.85
CA MET A 256 0.94 -2.36 5.62
C MET A 256 1.19 -3.66 4.86
N PRO A 257 1.06 -3.67 3.52
CA PRO A 257 1.15 -4.91 2.75
C PRO A 257 2.56 -5.52 2.72
N ALA A 258 3.58 -4.77 3.14
CA ALA A 258 4.97 -5.22 3.18
C ALA A 258 5.42 -5.73 4.57
N HIS A 259 4.50 -6.09 5.45
CA HIS A 259 4.82 -6.49 6.84
C HIS A 259 5.67 -7.77 6.94
N LEU A 260 5.73 -8.59 5.90
CA LEU A 260 6.59 -9.79 5.85
C LEU A 260 7.95 -9.55 5.18
N MET A 261 8.35 -8.33 5.02
CA MET A 261 9.62 -7.90 4.43
C MET A 261 10.81 -8.55 5.13
N TYR A 262 11.75 -9.10 4.35
CA TYR A 262 12.96 -9.76 4.82
C TYR A 262 14.06 -9.65 3.77
N ASP A 263 15.29 -9.38 4.18
CA ASP A 263 16.44 -9.19 3.28
C ASP A 263 17.44 -10.36 3.26
N GLY A 264 17.15 -11.41 4.01
CA GLY A 264 18.04 -12.56 4.19
C GLY A 264 18.85 -12.50 5.48
N ALA A 265 18.77 -11.43 6.27
CA ALA A 265 19.55 -11.23 7.49
C ALA A 265 18.76 -10.65 8.66
N ASP A 266 17.95 -9.60 8.43
CA ASP A 266 17.22 -8.88 9.46
C ASP A 266 15.79 -9.40 9.59
N ASP A 267 15.48 -10.07 10.69
CA ASP A 267 14.14 -10.58 11.00
C ASP A 267 13.19 -9.51 11.56
N ASN A 268 13.69 -8.32 11.85
CA ASN A 268 12.91 -7.15 12.28
C ASN A 268 12.87 -6.04 11.20
N LEU A 269 13.19 -6.37 9.97
CA LEU A 269 13.36 -5.38 8.91
C LEU A 269 12.14 -4.47 8.72
N PHE A 270 10.94 -5.04 8.71
CA PHE A 270 9.72 -4.24 8.56
C PHE A 270 9.51 -3.28 9.75
N ASP A 271 9.69 -3.76 10.96
CA ASP A 271 9.53 -2.92 12.17
C ASP A 271 10.55 -1.78 12.19
N ASN A 272 11.79 -2.07 11.81
CA ASN A 272 12.85 -1.08 11.70
C ASN A 272 12.53 -0.05 10.61
N PHE A 273 12.12 -0.48 9.44
CA PHE A 273 11.66 0.40 8.35
C PHE A 273 10.47 1.27 8.80
N SER A 274 9.45 0.66 9.40
CA SER A 274 8.26 1.39 9.91
C SER A 274 8.62 2.44 10.93
N SER A 275 9.59 2.17 11.82
CA SER A 275 10.07 3.14 12.80
C SER A 275 10.70 4.36 12.13
N VAL A 276 11.49 4.16 11.09
CA VAL A 276 12.07 5.29 10.32
C VAL A 276 10.99 6.08 9.61
N ALA A 277 10.04 5.41 8.96
CA ALA A 277 8.91 6.05 8.28
C ALA A 277 8.05 6.88 9.25
N GLN A 278 7.81 6.34 10.45
CA GLN A 278 7.10 7.04 11.54
C GLN A 278 7.89 8.29 11.98
N ARG A 279 9.19 8.14 12.23
CA ARG A 279 10.04 9.25 12.70
C ARG A 279 10.14 10.36 11.68
N LEU A 280 10.24 10.05 10.40
CA LEU A 280 10.28 11.05 9.32
C LEU A 280 8.91 11.65 9.00
N GLY A 281 7.83 11.14 9.57
CA GLY A 281 6.48 11.60 9.29
C GLY A 281 5.98 11.20 7.90
N VAL A 282 6.50 10.12 7.33
CA VAL A 282 6.05 9.62 6.02
C VAL A 282 4.75 8.83 6.15
N TYR A 283 4.69 7.93 7.13
CA TYR A 283 3.47 7.23 7.48
C TYR A 283 3.45 6.96 8.99
N THR A 284 2.41 7.46 9.66
CA THR A 284 2.34 7.49 11.13
C THR A 284 1.04 6.89 11.64
N ALA A 285 0.99 6.59 12.93
CA ALA A 285 -0.25 6.20 13.59
C ALA A 285 -1.33 7.30 13.50
N LYS A 286 -0.92 8.56 13.45
CA LYS A 286 -1.83 9.70 13.17
C LYS A 286 -2.44 9.56 11.77
N ASP A 287 -1.65 9.21 10.76
CA ASP A 287 -2.14 9.02 9.40
C ASP A 287 -3.15 7.87 9.33
N TYR A 288 -2.92 6.77 10.05
CA TYR A 288 -3.88 5.68 10.16
C TYR A 288 -5.22 6.15 10.70
N ALA A 289 -5.23 6.90 11.78
CA ALA A 289 -6.44 7.47 12.36
C ALA A 289 -7.13 8.47 11.41
N ASP A 290 -6.35 9.33 10.75
CA ASP A 290 -6.86 10.31 9.79
C ASP A 290 -7.49 9.62 8.56
N ILE A 291 -6.93 8.51 8.10
CA ILE A 291 -7.50 7.72 6.99
C ILE A 291 -8.85 7.13 7.39
N LEU A 292 -8.94 6.52 8.57
CA LEU A 292 -10.21 5.99 9.06
C LEU A 292 -11.27 7.09 9.20
N GLU A 293 -10.90 8.23 9.78
CA GLU A 293 -11.80 9.38 9.89
C GLU A 293 -12.30 9.86 8.53
N PHE A 294 -11.39 9.96 7.56
CA PHE A 294 -11.73 10.32 6.19
C PHE A 294 -12.73 9.34 5.57
N LEU A 295 -12.49 8.03 5.69
CA LEU A 295 -13.37 7.02 5.11
C LEU A 295 -14.74 6.99 5.77
N VAL A 296 -14.80 7.11 7.09
CA VAL A 296 -16.05 7.20 7.84
C VAL A 296 -16.87 8.42 7.38
N GLY A 297 -16.23 9.56 7.18
CA GLY A 297 -16.86 10.76 6.64
C GLY A 297 -17.27 10.62 5.18
N ARG A 298 -16.40 10.06 4.35
CA ARG A 298 -16.64 9.84 2.91
C ARG A 298 -17.85 8.94 2.66
N TRP A 299 -18.00 7.91 3.47
CA TRP A 299 -19.12 6.97 3.36
C TRP A 299 -20.32 7.34 4.24
N GLU A 300 -20.29 8.49 4.88
CA GLU A 300 -21.37 9.00 5.74
C GLU A 300 -21.87 7.94 6.76
N VAL A 301 -20.95 7.22 7.38
CA VAL A 301 -21.26 6.09 8.27
C VAL A 301 -22.19 6.49 9.41
N GLU A 302 -22.03 7.69 9.96
CA GLU A 302 -22.88 8.20 11.05
C GLU A 302 -24.34 8.38 10.65
N LYS A 303 -24.62 8.56 9.35
CA LYS A 303 -25.96 8.80 8.81
C LYS A 303 -26.69 7.54 8.36
N LEU A 304 -26.07 6.35 8.46
CA LEU A 304 -26.69 5.10 8.07
C LEU A 304 -27.94 4.81 8.91
N THR A 305 -29.01 4.38 8.25
CA THR A 305 -30.30 4.04 8.86
C THR A 305 -30.77 2.68 8.36
N GLY A 306 -31.78 2.11 9.03
CA GLY A 306 -32.35 0.83 8.62
C GLY A 306 -31.45 -0.38 8.89
N LEU A 307 -30.48 -0.24 9.79
CA LEU A 307 -29.55 -1.28 10.11
C LEU A 307 -30.16 -2.33 11.05
N SER A 308 -29.67 -3.57 10.97
CA SER A 308 -29.93 -4.61 11.98
C SER A 308 -29.37 -4.22 13.34
N GLY A 309 -29.70 -4.98 14.39
CA GLY A 309 -29.09 -4.76 15.69
C GLY A 309 -27.56 -4.89 15.67
N GLU A 310 -27.04 -5.88 14.96
CA GLU A 310 -25.60 -6.05 14.79
C GLU A 310 -24.99 -4.92 13.92
N GLY A 311 -25.70 -4.48 12.90
CA GLY A 311 -25.27 -3.33 12.06
C GLY A 311 -25.17 -2.04 12.86
N ARG A 312 -26.11 -1.77 13.77
CA ARG A 312 -26.03 -0.59 14.66
C ARG A 312 -24.84 -0.66 15.61
N LYS A 313 -24.56 -1.84 16.19
CA LYS A 313 -23.38 -2.04 17.02
C LYS A 313 -22.08 -1.81 16.22
N ALA A 314 -22.03 -2.29 14.99
CA ALA A 314 -20.90 -2.07 14.08
C ALA A 314 -20.72 -0.58 13.77
N GLN A 315 -21.80 0.15 13.49
CA GLN A 315 -21.78 1.59 13.26
C GLN A 315 -21.24 2.36 14.47
N GLU A 316 -21.73 2.06 15.66
CA GLU A 316 -21.26 2.67 16.91
C GLU A 316 -19.77 2.39 17.15
N TYR A 317 -19.33 1.14 16.92
CA TYR A 317 -17.94 0.76 17.04
C TYR A 317 -17.02 1.55 16.11
N VAL A 318 -17.36 1.61 14.83
CA VAL A 318 -16.57 2.30 13.80
C VAL A 318 -16.54 3.81 14.03
N CYS A 319 -17.68 4.41 14.33
CA CYS A 319 -17.76 5.86 14.61
C CYS A 319 -17.01 6.28 15.88
N GLY A 320 -16.90 5.38 16.87
CA GLY A 320 -16.16 5.63 18.10
C GLY A 320 -14.67 5.29 18.03
N LEU A 321 -14.21 4.69 16.92
CA LEU A 321 -12.88 4.08 16.86
C LEU A 321 -11.75 5.12 16.70
N THR A 322 -11.93 6.15 15.88
CA THR A 322 -10.89 7.17 15.63
C THR A 322 -10.41 7.85 16.92
N PRO A 323 -11.28 8.39 17.79
CA PRO A 323 -10.83 8.97 19.07
C PRO A 323 -10.09 7.96 19.95
N ARG A 324 -10.50 6.72 19.93
CA ARG A 324 -9.86 5.64 20.70
C ARG A 324 -8.46 5.35 20.19
N ILE A 325 -8.27 5.27 18.88
CA ILE A 325 -6.96 5.08 18.26
C ILE A 325 -6.04 6.24 18.60
N ARG A 326 -6.52 7.48 18.50
CA ARG A 326 -5.73 8.67 18.84
C ARG A 326 -5.25 8.67 20.28
N ARG A 327 -6.11 8.30 21.23
CA ARG A 327 -5.72 8.17 22.65
C ARG A 327 -4.67 7.07 22.86
N LEU A 328 -4.77 5.96 22.16
CA LEU A 328 -3.78 4.88 22.25
C LEU A 328 -2.43 5.32 21.67
N ASP A 329 -2.43 6.07 20.58
CA ASP A 329 -1.21 6.63 20.00
C ASP A 329 -0.54 7.64 20.93
N GLU A 330 -1.29 8.57 21.49
CA GLU A 330 -0.77 9.53 22.49
C GLU A 330 -0.10 8.83 23.68
N ARG A 331 -0.72 7.76 24.19
CA ARG A 331 -0.14 6.96 25.27
C ARG A 331 1.12 6.21 24.83
N ALA A 332 1.15 5.70 23.61
CA ALA A 332 2.33 5.02 23.07
C ALA A 332 3.49 6.01 22.89
N GLN A 333 3.23 7.20 22.38
CA GLN A 333 4.25 8.27 22.25
C GLN A 333 4.81 8.69 23.62
N ALA A 334 3.95 8.85 24.63
CA ALA A 334 4.38 9.19 25.98
C ALA A 334 5.27 8.11 26.64
N ARG A 335 5.17 6.87 26.19
CA ARG A 335 5.97 5.72 26.67
C ARG A 335 7.11 5.35 25.74
N ALA A 336 7.30 6.06 24.62
CA ALA A 336 8.31 5.74 23.64
C ALA A 336 9.71 5.74 24.28
N LYS A 337 10.45 4.66 24.05
CA LYS A 337 11.87 4.54 24.45
C LYS A 337 12.71 5.45 23.56
N LYS A 338 13.91 5.81 24.04
CA LYS A 338 14.89 6.51 23.19
C LYS A 338 15.11 5.70 21.93
N SER A 339 15.10 6.40 20.78
CA SER A 339 15.47 5.80 19.50
C SER A 339 16.89 5.24 19.56
N SER A 340 17.09 4.11 18.89
CA SER A 340 18.41 3.48 18.74
C SER A 340 18.74 3.35 17.26
N PRO A 341 20.02 3.39 16.88
CA PRO A 341 20.40 3.15 15.50
C PRO A 341 20.24 1.67 15.13
N ALA A 342 19.91 1.43 13.86
CA ALA A 342 19.91 0.09 13.29
C ALA A 342 20.53 0.11 11.88
N PRO A 343 21.30 -0.93 11.50
CA PRO A 343 21.85 -1.04 10.17
C PRO A 343 20.80 -1.50 9.17
N PHE A 344 20.90 -1.00 7.93
CA PHE A 344 20.08 -1.47 6.81
C PHE A 344 20.97 -1.98 5.67
N SER A 345 20.76 -3.21 5.26
CA SER A 345 21.46 -3.79 4.12
C SER A 345 21.24 -2.99 2.83
N TRP A 346 20.10 -2.35 2.68
CA TRP A 346 19.73 -1.52 1.54
C TRP A 346 20.65 -0.33 1.30
N ILE A 347 21.31 0.14 2.35
CA ILE A 347 22.25 1.27 2.30
C ILE A 347 23.66 0.82 2.73
N PHE A 348 24.07 -0.38 2.28
CA PHE A 348 25.38 -0.95 2.52
C PHE A 348 25.71 -1.16 4.00
N GLY A 349 24.73 -1.46 4.82
CA GLY A 349 24.90 -1.72 6.25
C GLY A 349 25.07 -0.45 7.10
N ARG A 350 24.92 0.73 6.52
CA ARG A 350 24.97 1.97 7.32
C ARG A 350 23.78 2.04 8.28
N GLU A 351 24.01 2.66 9.42
CA GLU A 351 23.00 2.80 10.48
C GLU A 351 22.21 4.08 10.32
N VAL A 352 20.92 3.99 10.64
CA VAL A 352 20.02 5.14 10.80
C VAL A 352 19.26 5.00 12.11
N MET A 353 18.83 6.13 12.67
CA MET A 353 18.01 6.14 13.89
C MET A 353 16.60 5.62 13.58
N LEU A 354 16.10 4.78 14.47
CA LEU A 354 14.73 4.23 14.39
C LEU A 354 13.71 5.18 14.98
#